data_80d87b3a14eb2d059befd876af90e1c5
#
_entry.id   80d87b3a14eb2d059befd876af90e1c5
#
_cell.length_a   1.000
_cell.length_b   1.000
_cell.length_c   1.000
_cell.angle_alpha   90.00
_cell.angle_beta   90.00
_cell.angle_gamma   90.00
#
_symmetry.space_group_name_H-M   'P 1'
#
loop_
_entity.id
_entity.type
_entity.pdbx_description
1 polymer ?
#
loop_
_entity_poly.entity_id
_entity_poly.type
_entity_poly.pdbx_seq_one_letter_code
_entity_poly.pdbx_strand_id
1 'polypeptide(L)'
;MIISKSKKELEKMRAAGQLVGRVLQELRRMIVPGVTTLEVDQAAERIIRDAGGQPTFKGYHGFPYSICASVNEEVVHGFPSKRQLRDGDIFSIDCGATLNGFVGDSAITVPVGRVKEEWLNLIRTTEECLERAIEQCRVGNHLGDIGWAVQSYAEAHGYSVVREYVGHGIGRKMHEDPQIPNYGVPGKGPKIKAGYVFAIEPMINLGTFQTKVLADGWTVITMDGQPSAHSEHTVAVTEDGPDVLTRLNEPSPQLEAELIGV
;
A
#
# COMPACT_ATOMS: atom_id res chain seq x y z
N MET A 1 18.53 -13.10 3.67
CA MET A 1 17.96 -13.99 4.73
C MET A 1 16.78 -13.29 5.36
N ILE A 2 15.61 -13.92 5.43
CA ILE A 2 14.40 -13.34 6.04
C ILE A 2 14.58 -13.22 7.56
N ILE A 3 14.36 -12.03 8.11
CA ILE A 3 14.58 -11.71 9.53
C ILE A 3 13.26 -11.84 10.29
N SER A 4 13.17 -12.76 11.26
CA SER A 4 12.06 -12.81 12.21
C SER A 4 12.17 -11.69 13.22
N LYS A 5 11.05 -11.01 13.49
CA LYS A 5 10.94 -9.95 14.50
C LYS A 5 10.48 -10.55 15.83
N SER A 6 11.08 -10.10 16.91
CA SER A 6 10.64 -10.42 18.27
C SER A 6 9.33 -9.70 18.60
N LYS A 7 8.61 -10.15 19.65
CA LYS A 7 7.38 -9.49 20.12
C LYS A 7 7.58 -7.99 20.37
N LYS A 8 8.69 -7.58 21.01
CA LYS A 8 9.01 -6.16 21.25
C LYS A 8 9.25 -5.36 19.96
N GLU A 9 9.80 -6.01 18.92
CA GLU A 9 9.97 -5.36 17.62
C GLU A 9 8.65 -5.24 16.88
N LEU A 10 7.78 -6.26 16.97
CA LEU A 10 6.41 -6.19 16.41
C LEU A 10 5.58 -5.08 17.06
N GLU A 11 5.69 -4.84 18.37
CA GLU A 11 5.05 -3.72 19.05
C GLU A 11 5.50 -2.35 18.49
N LYS A 12 6.81 -2.20 18.21
CA LYS A 12 7.35 -0.98 17.59
C LYS A 12 6.90 -0.83 16.13
N MET A 13 6.85 -1.93 15.38
CA MET A 13 6.34 -1.93 14.01
C MET A 13 4.85 -1.61 13.99
N ARG A 14 4.09 -2.09 14.96
CA ARG A 14 2.67 -1.71 15.11
C ARG A 14 2.54 -0.20 15.34
N ALA A 15 3.37 0.41 16.18
CA ALA A 15 3.33 1.86 16.38
C ALA A 15 3.60 2.64 15.08
N ALA A 16 4.58 2.19 14.27
CA ALA A 16 4.85 2.77 12.96
C ALA A 16 3.69 2.54 11.97
N GLY A 17 3.14 1.32 11.94
CA GLY A 17 2.00 0.97 11.09
C GLY A 17 0.74 1.76 11.44
N GLN A 18 0.44 1.93 12.73
CA GLN A 18 -0.70 2.76 13.18
C GLN A 18 -0.51 4.24 12.83
N LEU A 19 0.74 4.74 12.82
CA LEU A 19 1.02 6.08 12.33
C LEU A 19 0.68 6.20 10.85
N VAL A 20 1.15 5.28 10.00
CA VAL A 20 0.85 5.27 8.56
C VAL A 20 -0.66 5.16 8.32
N GLY A 21 -1.34 4.25 9.01
CA GLY A 21 -2.80 4.11 8.90
C GLY A 21 -3.54 5.41 9.18
N ARG A 22 -3.16 6.14 10.26
CA ARG A 22 -3.73 7.46 10.57
C ARG A 22 -3.41 8.49 9.48
N VAL A 23 -2.18 8.52 8.97
CA VAL A 23 -1.81 9.41 7.87
C VAL A 23 -2.72 9.19 6.68
N LEU A 24 -2.84 7.95 6.19
CA LEU A 24 -3.67 7.62 5.04
C LEU A 24 -5.16 7.94 5.28
N GLN A 25 -5.68 7.72 6.49
CA GLN A 25 -7.05 8.07 6.85
C GLN A 25 -7.29 9.59 6.76
N GLU A 26 -6.36 10.41 7.27
CA GLU A 26 -6.47 11.88 7.18
C GLU A 26 -6.32 12.37 5.74
N LEU A 27 -5.36 11.81 4.98
CA LEU A 27 -5.18 12.15 3.57
C LEU A 27 -6.43 11.82 2.75
N ARG A 28 -7.05 10.64 2.96
CA ARG A 28 -8.28 10.23 2.28
C ARG A 28 -9.38 11.28 2.40
N ARG A 29 -9.51 11.92 3.57
CA ARG A 29 -10.52 12.99 3.82
C ARG A 29 -10.25 14.27 3.03
N MET A 30 -8.99 14.50 2.63
CA MET A 30 -8.59 15.68 1.86
C MET A 30 -8.83 15.51 0.36
N ILE A 31 -9.05 14.27 -0.12
CA ILE A 31 -9.11 13.98 -1.55
C ILE A 31 -10.46 14.44 -2.11
N VAL A 32 -10.44 15.60 -2.73
CA VAL A 32 -11.55 16.21 -3.46
C VAL A 32 -11.04 16.82 -4.77
N PRO A 33 -11.90 17.02 -5.78
CA PRO A 33 -11.52 17.73 -6.99
C PRO A 33 -10.93 19.12 -6.68
N GLY A 34 -9.79 19.44 -7.28
CA GLY A 34 -9.05 20.71 -7.12
C GLY A 34 -7.88 20.66 -6.14
N VAL A 35 -7.81 19.70 -5.22
CA VAL A 35 -6.60 19.53 -4.38
C VAL A 35 -5.42 19.09 -5.25
N THR A 36 -4.24 19.62 -4.97
CA THR A 36 -3.02 19.20 -5.65
C THR A 36 -2.36 18.02 -4.95
N THR A 37 -1.70 17.14 -5.70
CA THR A 37 -0.97 16.01 -5.12
C THR A 37 0.18 16.49 -4.22
N LEU A 38 0.72 17.70 -4.45
CA LEU A 38 1.73 18.32 -3.59
C LEU A 38 1.16 18.74 -2.23
N GLU A 39 -0.07 19.27 -2.17
CA GLU A 39 -0.73 19.58 -0.90
C GLU A 39 -0.96 18.33 -0.05
N VAL A 40 -1.27 17.20 -0.70
CA VAL A 40 -1.41 15.89 -0.03
C VAL A 40 -0.06 15.42 0.54
N ASP A 41 1.03 15.55 -0.21
CA ASP A 41 2.39 15.23 0.25
C ASP A 41 2.80 16.07 1.46
N GLN A 42 2.56 17.39 1.39
CA GLN A 42 2.88 18.31 2.48
C GLN A 42 2.07 18.00 3.75
N ALA A 43 0.82 17.59 3.60
CA ALA A 43 -0.01 17.16 4.72
C ALA A 43 0.53 15.86 5.34
N ALA A 44 0.91 14.88 4.51
CA ALA A 44 1.52 13.63 4.97
C ALA A 44 2.79 13.90 5.78
N GLU A 45 3.71 14.70 5.24
CA GLU A 45 4.96 15.05 5.93
C GLU A 45 4.70 15.70 7.29
N ARG A 46 3.77 16.65 7.34
CA ARG A 46 3.41 17.33 8.59
C ARG A 46 2.86 16.35 9.62
N ILE A 47 1.88 15.52 9.26
CA ILE A 47 1.26 14.56 10.18
C ILE A 47 2.30 13.57 10.72
N ILE A 48 3.18 13.05 9.85
CA ILE A 48 4.24 12.12 10.27
C ILE A 48 5.20 12.80 11.26
N ARG A 49 5.64 14.02 10.98
CA ARG A 49 6.59 14.75 11.84
C ARG A 49 5.98 15.17 13.16
N ASP A 50 4.74 15.63 13.16
CA ASP A 50 4.01 16.04 14.37
C ASP A 50 3.82 14.84 15.33
N ALA A 51 3.73 13.62 14.79
CA ALA A 51 3.69 12.37 15.55
C ALA A 51 5.08 11.84 15.99
N GLY A 52 6.16 12.60 15.73
CA GLY A 52 7.54 12.22 16.07
C GLY A 52 8.14 11.18 15.12
N GLY A 53 7.51 10.88 13.99
CA GLY A 53 8.01 10.00 12.95
C GLY A 53 8.85 10.73 11.90
N GLN A 54 9.38 9.94 10.97
CA GLN A 54 10.11 10.46 9.80
C GLN A 54 9.48 9.87 8.52
N PRO A 55 9.20 10.69 7.48
CA PRO A 55 8.77 10.19 6.18
C PRO A 55 9.86 9.28 5.61
N THR A 56 9.56 7.99 5.44
CA THR A 56 10.58 7.00 5.05
C THR A 56 11.02 7.17 3.59
N PHE A 57 10.12 7.57 2.71
CA PHE A 57 10.42 7.71 1.29
C PHE A 57 11.30 8.92 0.99
N LYS A 58 11.16 10.00 1.75
CA LYS A 58 11.90 11.25 1.51
C LYS A 58 13.41 11.07 1.69
N GLY A 59 14.14 11.11 0.58
CA GLY A 59 15.58 10.87 0.51
C GLY A 59 15.96 9.41 0.25
N TYR A 60 15.01 8.46 0.28
CA TYR A 60 15.28 7.05 0.00
C TYR A 60 15.64 6.87 -1.48
N HIS A 61 16.87 6.41 -1.75
CA HIS A 61 17.44 6.34 -3.11
C HIS A 61 17.33 7.64 -3.92
N GLY A 62 17.18 8.80 -3.25
CA GLY A 62 17.03 10.10 -3.89
C GLY A 62 15.59 10.51 -4.19
N PHE A 63 14.57 9.73 -3.78
CA PHE A 63 13.17 10.12 -3.91
C PHE A 63 12.88 11.41 -3.11
N PRO A 64 12.35 12.48 -3.73
CA PRO A 64 12.35 13.80 -3.08
C PRO A 64 11.13 14.09 -2.20
N TYR A 65 10.12 13.22 -2.18
CA TYR A 65 8.84 13.45 -1.54
C TYR A 65 8.56 12.50 -0.37
N SER A 66 7.53 12.79 0.42
CA SER A 66 7.13 12.03 1.60
C SER A 66 6.18 10.87 1.28
N ILE A 67 5.44 10.98 0.17
CA ILE A 67 4.54 9.95 -0.36
C ILE A 67 4.81 9.71 -1.85
N CYS A 68 4.40 8.54 -2.35
CA CYS A 68 4.17 8.37 -3.78
C CYS A 68 2.72 8.76 -4.09
N ALA A 69 2.54 9.52 -5.19
CA ALA A 69 1.25 10.12 -5.58
C ALA A 69 0.95 9.75 -7.03
N SER A 70 0.26 8.63 -7.24
CA SER A 70 0.03 8.04 -8.56
C SER A 70 -1.42 8.21 -8.99
N VAL A 71 -1.67 8.84 -10.14
CA VAL A 71 -3.01 9.20 -10.63
C VAL A 71 -3.34 8.44 -11.91
N ASN A 72 -4.48 7.75 -11.94
CA ASN A 72 -5.04 7.04 -13.10
C ASN A 72 -4.11 5.93 -13.63
N GLU A 73 -3.43 6.17 -14.77
CA GLU A 73 -2.49 5.25 -15.41
C GLU A 73 -1.15 5.11 -14.68
N GLU A 74 -0.89 5.95 -13.69
CA GLU A 74 0.30 5.85 -12.86
C GLU A 74 0.12 4.70 -11.86
N VAL A 75 1.02 3.71 -11.93
CA VAL A 75 0.97 2.48 -11.13
C VAL A 75 1.52 2.74 -9.73
N VAL A 76 2.79 3.15 -9.67
CA VAL A 76 3.53 3.47 -8.43
C VAL A 76 4.57 4.56 -8.66
N HIS A 77 5.14 5.08 -7.58
CA HIS A 77 6.25 6.04 -7.54
C HIS A 77 5.94 7.37 -8.23
N GLY A 78 4.67 7.73 -8.44
CA GLY A 78 4.29 9.02 -8.98
C GLY A 78 4.77 10.18 -8.10
N PHE A 79 5.24 11.27 -8.75
CA PHE A 79 5.73 12.44 -8.03
C PHE A 79 4.59 13.39 -7.64
N PRO A 80 4.47 13.73 -6.35
CA PRO A 80 3.67 14.89 -5.93
C PRO A 80 4.02 16.15 -6.71
N SER A 81 3.01 16.85 -7.18
CA SER A 81 3.19 18.03 -8.03
C SER A 81 2.03 19.03 -7.87
N LYS A 82 2.08 20.15 -8.62
CA LYS A 82 0.96 21.09 -8.71
C LYS A 82 -0.22 20.56 -9.56
N ARG A 83 -0.19 19.29 -9.99
CA ARG A 83 -1.32 18.63 -10.66
C ARG A 83 -2.51 18.62 -9.70
N GLN A 84 -3.59 19.25 -10.14
CA GLN A 84 -4.87 19.19 -9.43
C GLN A 84 -5.60 17.88 -9.78
N LEU A 85 -6.13 17.22 -8.76
CA LEU A 85 -7.02 16.07 -8.93
C LEU A 85 -8.35 16.55 -9.53
N ARG A 86 -8.92 15.76 -10.43
CA ARG A 86 -10.13 16.08 -11.16
C ARG A 86 -11.28 15.12 -10.81
N ASP A 87 -12.49 15.59 -10.96
CA ASP A 87 -13.69 14.73 -10.88
C ASP A 87 -13.54 13.56 -11.88
N GLY A 88 -13.63 12.34 -11.41
CA GLY A 88 -13.43 11.13 -12.19
C GLY A 88 -12.05 10.49 -12.14
N ASP A 89 -11.05 11.13 -11.51
CA ASP A 89 -9.73 10.49 -11.27
C ASP A 89 -9.83 9.39 -10.22
N ILE A 90 -8.89 8.44 -10.27
CA ILE A 90 -8.50 7.60 -9.13
C ILE A 90 -7.08 7.95 -8.71
N PHE A 91 -6.84 7.97 -7.41
CA PHE A 91 -5.58 8.45 -6.85
C PHE A 91 -5.02 7.47 -5.85
N SER A 92 -3.90 6.85 -6.17
CA SER A 92 -3.14 5.96 -5.29
C SER A 92 -2.16 6.78 -4.46
N ILE A 93 -2.28 6.65 -3.15
CA ILE A 93 -1.41 7.28 -2.15
C ILE A 93 -0.67 6.17 -1.44
N ASP A 94 0.65 6.15 -1.56
CA ASP A 94 1.53 5.22 -0.89
C ASP A 94 2.41 6.00 0.10
N CYS A 95 2.46 5.54 1.36
CA CYS A 95 3.05 6.26 2.48
C CYS A 95 3.81 5.35 3.42
N GLY A 96 5.11 5.60 3.55
CA GLY A 96 5.97 4.96 4.54
C GLY A 96 6.40 5.91 5.66
N ALA A 97 6.34 5.45 6.92
CA ALA A 97 6.83 6.21 8.06
C ALA A 97 7.75 5.38 8.96
N THR A 98 8.85 6.00 9.38
CA THR A 98 9.77 5.42 10.37
C THR A 98 9.46 6.00 11.74
N LEU A 99 9.17 5.13 12.70
CA LEU A 99 8.93 5.49 14.10
C LEU A 99 9.65 4.50 15.02
N ASN A 100 10.37 5.02 16.03
CA ASN A 100 11.14 4.20 16.98
C ASN A 100 12.13 3.22 16.32
N GLY A 101 12.68 3.58 15.13
CA GLY A 101 13.65 2.81 14.37
C GLY A 101 13.06 1.63 13.60
N PHE A 102 11.74 1.62 13.37
CA PHE A 102 11.03 0.65 12.53
C PHE A 102 10.14 1.35 11.53
N VAL A 103 9.90 0.70 10.41
CA VAL A 103 9.12 1.21 9.28
C VAL A 103 7.74 0.59 9.29
N GLY A 104 6.73 1.40 9.03
CA GLY A 104 5.41 0.98 8.57
C GLY A 104 5.21 1.51 7.16
N ASP A 105 4.49 0.76 6.34
CA ASP A 105 4.23 1.03 4.94
C ASP A 105 2.82 0.61 4.56
N SER A 106 2.13 1.43 3.77
CA SER A 106 0.77 1.13 3.31
C SER A 106 0.33 2.05 2.19
N ALA A 107 -0.51 1.54 1.29
CA ALA A 107 -1.10 2.31 0.21
C ALA A 107 -2.61 2.10 0.11
N ILE A 108 -3.28 3.14 -0.39
CA ILE A 108 -4.70 3.13 -0.72
C ILE A 108 -4.94 3.78 -2.07
N THR A 109 -5.95 3.32 -2.82
CA THR A 109 -6.46 4.04 -3.99
C THR A 109 -7.81 4.67 -3.66
N VAL A 110 -7.93 5.98 -3.88
CA VAL A 110 -9.11 6.78 -3.52
C VAL A 110 -9.78 7.30 -4.79
N PRO A 111 -11.10 7.13 -4.94
CA PRO A 111 -11.85 7.79 -6.01
C PRO A 111 -11.95 9.30 -5.74
N VAL A 112 -11.82 10.11 -6.79
CA VAL A 112 -11.92 11.58 -6.73
C VAL A 112 -13.26 12.02 -7.34
N GLY A 113 -14.18 12.48 -6.50
CA GLY A 113 -15.51 12.85 -6.95
C GLY A 113 -16.29 11.67 -7.55
N ARG A 114 -16.88 11.86 -8.74
CA ARG A 114 -17.70 10.84 -9.44
C ARG A 114 -16.87 10.06 -10.43
N VAL A 115 -16.48 8.85 -10.06
CA VAL A 115 -15.65 7.94 -10.85
C VAL A 115 -16.53 6.92 -11.59
N LYS A 116 -16.08 6.48 -12.76
CA LYS A 116 -16.73 5.41 -13.54
C LYS A 116 -16.82 4.13 -12.73
N GLU A 117 -17.92 3.40 -12.84
CA GLU A 117 -18.15 2.15 -12.11
C GLU A 117 -17.04 1.10 -12.39
N GLU A 118 -16.56 1.04 -13.61
CA GLU A 118 -15.45 0.16 -14.01
C GLU A 118 -14.17 0.43 -13.17
N TRP A 119 -13.86 1.70 -12.91
CA TRP A 119 -12.69 2.08 -12.11
C TRP A 119 -12.92 1.88 -10.61
N LEU A 120 -14.15 2.05 -10.14
CA LEU A 120 -14.53 1.68 -8.77
C LEU A 120 -14.43 0.17 -8.56
N ASN A 121 -14.78 -0.64 -9.57
CA ASN A 121 -14.60 -2.08 -9.54
C ASN A 121 -13.12 -2.48 -9.52
N LEU A 122 -12.25 -1.77 -10.26
CA LEU A 122 -10.80 -1.96 -10.20
C LEU A 122 -10.28 -1.74 -8.77
N ILE A 123 -10.66 -0.63 -8.11
CA ILE A 123 -10.27 -0.34 -6.72
C ILE A 123 -10.72 -1.47 -5.80
N ARG A 124 -12.01 -1.83 -5.82
CA ARG A 124 -12.58 -2.91 -4.98
C ARG A 124 -11.89 -4.25 -5.21
N THR A 125 -11.58 -4.59 -6.47
CA THR A 125 -10.88 -5.83 -6.79
C THR A 125 -9.45 -5.81 -6.25
N THR A 126 -8.77 -4.66 -6.30
CA THR A 126 -7.41 -4.52 -5.76
C THR A 126 -7.41 -4.66 -4.23
N GLU A 127 -8.36 -4.05 -3.54
CA GLU A 127 -8.55 -4.21 -2.09
C GLU A 127 -8.84 -5.68 -1.72
N GLU A 128 -9.72 -6.36 -2.46
CA GLU A 128 -10.02 -7.78 -2.24
C GLU A 128 -8.81 -8.68 -2.54
N CYS A 129 -8.00 -8.35 -3.55
CA CYS A 129 -6.72 -9.04 -3.80
C CYS A 129 -5.79 -8.95 -2.59
N LEU A 130 -5.70 -7.77 -1.97
CA LEU A 130 -4.91 -7.57 -0.76
C LEU A 130 -5.43 -8.41 0.40
N GLU A 131 -6.72 -8.41 0.67
CA GLU A 131 -7.30 -9.21 1.76
C GLU A 131 -7.02 -10.72 1.57
N ARG A 132 -7.20 -11.23 0.35
CA ARG A 132 -6.91 -12.63 0.00
C ARG A 132 -5.44 -12.98 0.17
N ALA A 133 -4.54 -12.07 -0.18
CA ALA A 133 -3.10 -12.23 0.01
C ALA A 133 -2.73 -12.24 1.51
N ILE A 134 -3.34 -11.36 2.29
CA ILE A 134 -3.16 -11.30 3.76
C ILE A 134 -3.58 -12.62 4.40
N GLU A 135 -4.68 -13.21 3.99
CA GLU A 135 -5.14 -14.51 4.50
C GLU A 135 -4.12 -15.64 4.30
N GLN A 136 -3.25 -15.53 3.28
CA GLN A 136 -2.17 -16.49 3.03
C GLN A 136 -0.92 -16.25 3.90
N CYS A 137 -0.80 -15.13 4.60
CA CYS A 137 0.30 -14.83 5.49
C CYS A 137 0.23 -15.67 6.78
N ARG A 138 0.24 -16.98 6.64
CA ARG A 138 0.12 -17.96 7.75
C ARG A 138 1.34 -18.84 7.85
N VAL A 139 1.66 -19.23 9.09
CA VAL A 139 2.73 -20.19 9.36
C VAL A 139 2.48 -21.49 8.59
N GLY A 140 3.49 -21.91 7.84
CA GLY A 140 3.43 -23.16 7.05
C GLY A 140 3.08 -22.97 5.58
N ASN A 141 2.40 -21.90 5.19
CA ASN A 141 2.21 -21.51 3.80
C ASN A 141 3.55 -21.11 3.15
N HIS A 142 3.54 -20.87 1.85
CA HIS A 142 4.69 -20.42 1.08
C HIS A 142 4.43 -19.05 0.44
N LEU A 143 5.47 -18.31 0.09
CA LEU A 143 5.32 -17.00 -0.55
C LEU A 143 4.55 -17.06 -1.87
N GLY A 144 4.66 -18.19 -2.62
CA GLY A 144 3.87 -18.39 -3.83
C GLY A 144 2.36 -18.49 -3.60
N ASP A 145 1.92 -18.82 -2.38
CA ASP A 145 0.49 -18.84 -2.03
C ASP A 145 -0.08 -17.42 -1.97
N ILE A 146 0.72 -16.46 -1.45
CA ILE A 146 0.38 -15.03 -1.41
C ILE A 146 0.17 -14.49 -2.82
N GLY A 147 1.18 -14.65 -3.69
CA GLY A 147 1.11 -14.16 -5.07
C GLY A 147 0.01 -14.83 -5.89
N TRP A 148 -0.22 -16.14 -5.69
CA TRP A 148 -1.32 -16.85 -6.33
C TRP A 148 -2.69 -16.33 -5.91
N ALA A 149 -2.88 -16.00 -4.65
CA ALA A 149 -4.14 -15.45 -4.16
C ALA A 149 -4.50 -14.12 -4.85
N VAL A 150 -3.50 -13.24 -5.06
CA VAL A 150 -3.66 -12.00 -5.84
C VAL A 150 -3.99 -12.32 -7.29
N GLN A 151 -3.10 -13.06 -7.95
CA GLN A 151 -3.18 -13.32 -9.39
C GLN A 151 -4.47 -13.99 -9.79
N SER A 152 -4.83 -15.09 -9.11
CA SER A 152 -6.01 -15.88 -9.47
C SER A 152 -7.30 -15.09 -9.35
N TYR A 153 -7.38 -14.21 -8.35
CA TYR A 153 -8.57 -13.36 -8.16
C TYR A 153 -8.63 -12.23 -9.19
N ALA A 154 -7.55 -11.49 -9.39
CA ALA A 154 -7.50 -10.40 -10.36
C ALA A 154 -7.81 -10.88 -11.78
N GLU A 155 -7.13 -11.96 -12.23
CA GLU A 155 -7.30 -12.51 -13.58
C GLU A 155 -8.71 -13.10 -13.82
N ALA A 156 -9.33 -13.69 -12.78
CA ALA A 156 -10.72 -14.16 -12.85
C ALA A 156 -11.74 -13.02 -13.02
N HIS A 157 -11.37 -11.79 -12.63
CA HIS A 157 -12.18 -10.59 -12.81
C HIS A 157 -11.80 -9.78 -14.06
N GLY A 158 -10.91 -10.32 -14.91
CA GLY A 158 -10.51 -9.70 -16.19
C GLY A 158 -9.45 -8.61 -16.06
N TYR A 159 -8.77 -8.51 -14.91
CA TYR A 159 -7.69 -7.55 -14.67
C TYR A 159 -6.32 -8.19 -14.82
N SER A 160 -5.29 -7.37 -14.93
CA SER A 160 -3.90 -7.80 -15.02
C SER A 160 -3.10 -7.44 -13.77
N VAL A 161 -2.19 -8.33 -13.38
CA VAL A 161 -1.31 -8.13 -12.23
C VAL A 161 0.04 -7.61 -12.69
N VAL A 162 0.51 -6.51 -12.10
CA VAL A 162 1.86 -5.96 -12.34
C VAL A 162 2.92 -6.96 -11.88
N ARG A 163 4.00 -7.11 -12.65
CA ARG A 163 5.02 -8.15 -12.43
C ARG A 163 6.39 -7.61 -12.06
N GLU A 164 6.73 -6.40 -12.51
CA GLU A 164 8.03 -5.77 -12.29
C GLU A 164 8.19 -5.18 -10.89
N TYR A 165 7.07 -4.84 -10.24
CA TYR A 165 7.01 -4.29 -8.90
C TYR A 165 6.34 -5.30 -7.99
N VAL A 166 6.89 -5.46 -6.79
CA VAL A 166 6.54 -6.57 -5.90
C VAL A 166 6.61 -6.13 -4.44
N GLY A 167 5.84 -6.76 -3.60
CA GLY A 167 5.93 -6.60 -2.15
C GLY A 167 7.27 -7.08 -1.60
N HIS A 168 7.52 -6.80 -0.34
CA HIS A 168 8.83 -7.04 0.28
C HIS A 168 8.74 -7.35 1.77
N GLY A 169 9.81 -7.91 2.32
CA GLY A 169 10.02 -7.92 3.75
C GLY A 169 10.23 -6.48 4.26
N ILE A 170 9.81 -6.20 5.48
CA ILE A 170 9.92 -4.87 6.06
C ILE A 170 10.28 -4.96 7.54
N GLY A 171 10.95 -3.94 8.08
CA GLY A 171 11.35 -3.93 9.47
C GLY A 171 12.09 -2.67 9.88
N ARG A 172 13.41 -2.77 10.12
CA ARG A 172 14.27 -1.61 10.36
C ARG A 172 14.62 -0.87 9.07
N LYS A 173 14.58 -1.60 7.95
CA LYS A 173 14.73 -1.02 6.62
C LYS A 173 13.39 -1.08 5.91
N MET A 174 13.20 -0.16 4.99
CA MET A 174 12.06 -0.11 4.10
C MET A 174 11.94 -1.42 3.30
N HIS A 175 12.98 -1.80 2.60
CA HIS A 175 13.04 -3.05 1.86
C HIS A 175 13.99 -4.03 2.55
N GLU A 176 13.44 -5.14 3.02
CA GLU A 176 14.14 -6.32 3.52
C GLU A 176 13.79 -7.54 2.64
N ASP A 177 14.55 -8.64 2.78
CA ASP A 177 14.13 -9.92 2.22
C ASP A 177 12.81 -10.41 2.86
N PRO A 178 11.97 -11.12 2.12
CA PRO A 178 12.09 -11.51 0.73
C PRO A 178 11.37 -10.53 -0.22
N GLN A 179 11.54 -10.68 -1.54
CA GLN A 179 10.56 -10.17 -2.50
C GLN A 179 9.28 -11.01 -2.44
N ILE A 180 8.14 -10.35 -2.61
CA ILE A 180 6.79 -10.96 -2.53
C ILE A 180 6.01 -10.60 -3.80
N PRO A 181 6.18 -11.35 -4.89
CA PRO A 181 5.48 -11.09 -6.13
C PRO A 181 3.95 -11.21 -5.96
N ASN A 182 3.23 -10.37 -6.70
CA ASN A 182 1.76 -10.43 -6.80
C ASN A 182 1.25 -11.55 -7.73
N TYR A 183 2.11 -12.47 -8.10
CA TYR A 183 1.83 -13.67 -8.88
C TYR A 183 2.64 -14.83 -8.32
N GLY A 184 2.19 -16.07 -8.56
CA GLY A 184 2.90 -17.18 -7.99
C GLY A 184 2.31 -18.55 -8.32
N VAL A 185 2.91 -19.57 -7.72
CA VAL A 185 2.45 -20.95 -7.81
C VAL A 185 2.21 -21.47 -6.38
N PRO A 186 1.03 -22.02 -6.09
CA PRO A 186 0.72 -22.54 -4.75
C PRO A 186 1.76 -23.55 -4.25
N GLY A 187 2.14 -23.41 -2.98
CA GLY A 187 3.11 -24.29 -2.32
C GLY A 187 4.56 -24.10 -2.78
N LYS A 188 4.88 -23.03 -3.53
CA LYS A 188 6.24 -22.74 -3.99
C LYS A 188 6.86 -21.53 -3.28
N GLY A 189 8.18 -21.49 -3.31
CA GLY A 189 8.98 -20.42 -2.67
C GLY A 189 9.28 -20.70 -1.19
N PRO A 190 9.87 -19.74 -0.51
CA PRO A 190 10.19 -19.82 0.92
C PRO A 190 8.95 -20.09 1.78
N LYS A 191 9.12 -20.92 2.81
CA LYS A 191 8.09 -21.22 3.79
C LYS A 191 7.92 -20.06 4.76
N ILE A 192 6.68 -19.68 5.01
CA ILE A 192 6.32 -18.59 5.91
C ILE A 192 6.44 -19.06 7.37
N LYS A 193 7.00 -18.20 8.23
CA LYS A 193 7.23 -18.48 9.64
C LYS A 193 6.73 -17.31 10.51
N ALA A 194 6.38 -17.61 11.73
CA ALA A 194 6.03 -16.58 12.71
C ALA A 194 7.18 -15.59 12.93
N GLY A 195 6.82 -14.33 13.12
CA GLY A 195 7.74 -13.20 13.25
C GLY A 195 8.20 -12.60 11.91
N TYR A 196 7.84 -13.16 10.77
CA TYR A 196 8.05 -12.49 9.48
C TYR A 196 7.09 -11.30 9.36
N VAL A 197 7.56 -10.22 8.75
CA VAL A 197 6.72 -9.04 8.47
C VAL A 197 6.92 -8.64 7.02
N PHE A 198 5.80 -8.42 6.34
CA PHE A 198 5.73 -8.19 4.91
C PHE A 198 4.94 -6.93 4.59
N ALA A 199 5.40 -6.18 3.60
CA ALA A 199 4.60 -5.27 2.81
C ALA A 199 3.93 -6.10 1.70
N ILE A 200 2.62 -6.21 1.76
CA ILE A 200 1.79 -6.92 0.76
C ILE A 200 1.07 -5.86 -0.04
N GLU A 201 1.40 -5.76 -1.34
CA GLU A 201 1.08 -4.58 -2.15
C GLU A 201 0.62 -4.94 -3.57
N PRO A 202 -0.57 -5.50 -3.76
CA PRO A 202 -1.09 -5.73 -5.10
C PRO A 202 -1.24 -4.42 -5.89
N MET A 203 -0.67 -4.42 -7.10
CA MET A 203 -0.85 -3.43 -8.14
C MET A 203 -1.61 -4.09 -9.29
N ILE A 204 -2.83 -3.63 -9.54
CA ILE A 204 -3.77 -4.23 -10.49
C ILE A 204 -4.10 -3.23 -11.58
N ASN A 205 -3.93 -3.64 -12.84
CA ASN A 205 -4.21 -2.82 -14.02
C ASN A 205 -5.52 -3.23 -14.68
N LEU A 206 -6.27 -2.24 -15.15
CA LEU A 206 -7.49 -2.48 -15.93
C LEU A 206 -7.17 -3.18 -17.27
N GLY A 207 -6.05 -2.80 -17.90
CA GLY A 207 -5.60 -3.34 -19.18
C GLY A 207 -4.41 -4.30 -19.05
N THR A 208 -3.34 -4.00 -19.78
CA THR A 208 -2.14 -4.87 -19.79
C THR A 208 -1.35 -4.81 -18.46
N PHE A 209 -0.66 -5.91 -18.15
CA PHE A 209 0.26 -5.95 -16.99
C PHE A 209 1.56 -5.16 -17.22
N GLN A 210 1.88 -4.84 -18.46
CA GLN A 210 3.15 -4.20 -18.84
C GLN A 210 3.21 -2.76 -18.38
N THR A 211 4.39 -2.38 -17.87
CA THR A 211 4.65 -1.04 -17.34
C THR A 211 5.83 -0.37 -18.05
N LYS A 212 5.97 0.92 -17.85
CA LYS A 212 7.16 1.69 -18.26
C LYS A 212 7.43 2.82 -17.26
N VAL A 213 8.70 3.14 -17.10
CA VAL A 213 9.14 4.28 -16.27
C VAL A 213 9.16 5.55 -17.11
N LEU A 214 8.69 6.66 -16.56
CA LEU A 214 8.74 7.97 -17.20
C LEU A 214 10.15 8.59 -17.17
N ALA A 215 10.32 9.72 -17.86
CA ALA A 215 11.60 10.41 -17.98
C ALA A 215 12.13 10.97 -16.63
N ASP A 216 11.30 11.08 -15.62
CA ASP A 216 11.71 11.45 -14.26
C ASP A 216 12.51 10.34 -13.54
N GLY A 217 12.54 9.14 -14.12
CA GLY A 217 13.27 7.98 -13.61
C GLY A 217 12.56 7.26 -12.44
N TRP A 218 11.33 7.67 -12.08
CA TRP A 218 10.58 7.14 -10.94
C TRP A 218 9.16 6.71 -11.29
N THR A 219 8.37 7.63 -11.83
CA THR A 219 6.95 7.38 -12.10
C THR A 219 6.76 6.22 -13.06
N VAL A 220 6.06 5.20 -12.60
CA VAL A 220 5.73 3.99 -13.37
C VAL A 220 4.31 4.13 -13.88
N ILE A 221 4.12 3.93 -15.19
CA ILE A 221 2.80 3.98 -15.80
C ILE A 221 2.49 2.67 -16.54
N THR A 222 1.21 2.39 -16.76
CA THR A 222 0.75 1.31 -17.64
C THR A 222 1.14 1.59 -19.09
N MET A 223 1.52 0.57 -19.86
CA MET A 223 1.92 0.79 -21.27
C MET A 223 0.77 1.17 -22.18
N ASP A 224 -0.43 0.78 -21.85
CA ASP A 224 -1.66 1.04 -22.63
C ASP A 224 -2.42 2.29 -22.19
N GLY A 225 -1.96 2.98 -21.14
CA GLY A 225 -2.61 4.17 -20.59
C GLY A 225 -3.92 3.90 -19.87
N GLN A 226 -4.26 2.64 -19.60
CA GLN A 226 -5.40 2.27 -18.78
C GLN A 226 -5.08 2.45 -17.28
N PRO A 227 -6.10 2.67 -16.42
CA PRO A 227 -5.86 2.91 -14.99
C PRO A 227 -5.28 1.70 -14.28
N SER A 228 -4.54 2.01 -13.22
CA SER A 228 -4.02 1.07 -12.23
C SER A 228 -4.52 1.45 -10.84
N ALA A 229 -4.72 0.46 -9.97
CA ALA A 229 -4.97 0.65 -8.55
C ALA A 229 -3.93 -0.08 -7.72
N HIS A 230 -3.55 0.53 -6.60
CA HIS A 230 -2.59 0.02 -5.64
C HIS A 230 -3.21 0.02 -4.25
N SER A 231 -3.11 -1.10 -3.56
CA SER A 231 -3.50 -1.24 -2.16
C SER A 231 -2.43 -2.01 -1.42
N GLU A 232 -2.13 -1.60 -0.17
CA GLU A 232 -1.04 -2.19 0.56
C GLU A 232 -1.28 -2.17 2.07
N HIS A 233 -0.75 -3.21 2.73
CA HIS A 233 -0.61 -3.26 4.18
C HIS A 233 0.72 -3.87 4.63
N THR A 234 1.26 -3.37 5.75
CA THR A 234 2.29 -4.07 6.53
C THR A 234 1.63 -5.15 7.40
N VAL A 235 2.02 -6.40 7.17
CA VAL A 235 1.41 -7.59 7.79
C VAL A 235 2.45 -8.40 8.55
N ALA A 236 2.22 -8.62 9.84
CA ALA A 236 3.02 -9.54 10.65
C ALA A 236 2.41 -10.95 10.63
N VAL A 237 3.26 -11.95 10.46
CA VAL A 237 2.86 -13.35 10.58
C VAL A 237 2.97 -13.76 12.05
N THR A 238 1.87 -14.20 12.65
CA THR A 238 1.83 -14.71 14.00
C THR A 238 1.44 -16.20 14.03
N GLU A 239 1.58 -16.87 15.16
CA GLU A 239 1.10 -18.26 15.32
C GLU A 239 -0.42 -18.37 15.13
N ASP A 240 -1.16 -17.30 15.48
CA ASP A 240 -2.63 -17.25 15.39
C ASP A 240 -3.10 -16.82 13.97
N GLY A 241 -2.19 -16.39 13.10
CA GLY A 241 -2.47 -15.93 11.73
C GLY A 241 -1.89 -14.55 11.42
N PRO A 242 -2.31 -13.92 10.33
CA PRO A 242 -1.85 -12.59 9.94
C PRO A 242 -2.36 -11.52 10.89
N ASP A 243 -1.50 -10.56 11.18
CA ASP A 243 -1.79 -9.39 12.00
C ASP A 243 -1.43 -8.14 11.20
N VAL A 244 -2.45 -7.38 10.78
CA VAL A 244 -2.29 -6.20 9.91
C VAL A 244 -1.90 -4.98 10.73
N LEU A 245 -0.63 -4.62 10.70
CA LEU A 245 -0.07 -3.58 11.58
C LEU A 245 -0.51 -2.16 11.20
N THR A 246 -0.84 -1.94 9.93
CA THR A 246 -1.28 -0.64 9.37
C THR A 246 -2.79 -0.45 9.38
N ARG A 247 -3.57 -1.50 9.66
CA ARG A 247 -5.03 -1.38 9.81
C ARG A 247 -5.34 -0.71 11.15
N LEU A 248 -6.04 0.41 11.10
CA LEU A 248 -6.52 1.06 12.32
C LEU A 248 -7.56 0.15 12.99
N ASN A 249 -7.44 -0.01 14.30
CA ASN A 249 -8.54 -0.54 15.08
C ASN A 249 -9.73 0.40 14.87
N GLU A 250 -10.90 -0.13 14.54
CA GLU A 250 -12.10 0.68 14.39
C GLU A 250 -12.23 1.61 15.60
N PRO A 251 -12.58 2.88 15.39
CA PRO A 251 -12.90 3.75 16.51
C PRO A 251 -13.98 3.04 17.34
N SER A 252 -13.83 3.07 18.68
CA SER A 252 -14.89 2.57 19.53
C SER A 252 -16.22 3.22 19.11
N PRO A 253 -17.38 2.57 19.22
CA PRO A 253 -18.68 3.13 18.83
C PRO A 253 -18.97 4.54 19.38
N GLN A 254 -18.24 4.96 20.41
CA GLN A 254 -18.28 6.30 21.00
C GLN A 254 -17.63 7.37 20.10
N LEU A 255 -16.58 7.03 19.34
CA LEU A 255 -15.94 7.97 18.40
C LEU A 255 -16.77 8.14 17.10
N GLU A 256 -17.49 7.11 16.66
CA GLU A 256 -18.42 7.23 15.53
C GLU A 256 -19.61 8.15 15.88
N ALA A 257 -20.12 8.10 17.12
CA ALA A 257 -21.21 8.97 17.56
C ALA A 257 -20.78 10.45 17.60
N GLU A 258 -19.53 10.76 17.96
CA GLU A 258 -18.99 12.14 17.92
C GLU A 258 -18.77 12.65 16.49
N LEU A 259 -18.49 11.76 15.53
CA LEU A 259 -18.29 12.14 14.11
C LEU A 259 -19.62 12.33 13.34
N ILE A 260 -20.72 11.73 13.82
CA ILE A 260 -22.04 11.80 13.17
C ILE A 260 -22.91 12.91 13.78
N GLY A 261 -22.45 13.57 14.84
CA GLY A 261 -23.12 14.76 15.39
C GLY A 261 -24.52 14.49 15.96
N VAL A 262 -24.73 13.37 16.65
CA VAL A 262 -25.95 13.04 17.39
C VAL A 262 -25.69 13.11 18.89
#